data_db6833629fd591dd9dee1d47661fb52c
#
_entry.id   db6833629fd591dd9dee1d47661fb52c
#
_cell.length_a   1.000
_cell.length_b   1.000
_cell.length_c   1.000
_cell.angle_alpha   90.00
_cell.angle_beta   90.00
_cell.angle_gamma   90.00
#
_symmetry.space_group_name_H-M   'P 1'
#
loop_
_entity.id
_entity.type
_entity.pdbx_description
1 polymer ?
#
loop_
_entity_poly.entity_id
_entity_poly.type
_entity_poly.pdbx_seq_one_letter_code
_entity_poly.pdbx_strand_id
1 'polypeptide(L)'
;MAALDASASFDASAIAKAQDETLAEAERLNLLPAPEKTPFENKYAARKLLQERCEVLQAALPGAGTTTPWVRALLGECEAALGDIGYDVEEPHAADPCYARALAALAPGAEALDDSGDHGDEDASEEARIQAAAADEETAEDIAVASAARVRDAALVGAPKHARGAELGAAALRALNGAAVLWQGREQPRRAFRLLKAAEALERLPSLPGGAGFSADTLREAETKTIYYLAQVCASLGDGAASANYCAQTLERQLVGPAPSFDGVTPLDWAKNCVGLARFFVDQGAVLDAMSCCRAGVAAARLDGVDDDPDEPRGSVVADAHKCWAQAHASRAESFIATRRTVATCTEKDAH
;
A
#
# COMPACT_ATOMS: atom_id res chain seq x y z
N MET A 1 4.24 39.06 -9.27
CA MET A 1 3.21 38.74 -8.27
C MET A 1 1.98 39.60 -8.56
N ALA A 2 0.98 39.09 -9.29
CA ALA A 2 -0.31 39.73 -9.42
C ALA A 2 -1.11 39.39 -8.16
N ALA A 3 -1.49 40.41 -7.40
CA ALA A 3 -2.44 40.28 -6.31
C ALA A 3 -3.75 39.77 -6.93
N LEU A 4 -4.17 38.57 -6.55
CA LEU A 4 -5.49 38.04 -6.83
C LEU A 4 -6.49 39.01 -6.22
N ASP A 5 -7.27 39.67 -7.10
CA ASP A 5 -8.32 40.58 -6.70
C ASP A 5 -9.31 39.82 -5.80
N ALA A 6 -9.48 40.24 -4.56
CA ALA A 6 -10.30 39.60 -3.54
C ALA A 6 -11.81 39.54 -3.88
N SER A 7 -12.19 39.97 -5.07
CA SER A 7 -13.56 39.97 -5.62
C SER A 7 -13.80 38.91 -6.71
N ALA A 8 -12.77 38.10 -7.07
CA ALA A 8 -12.95 37.01 -8.03
C ALA A 8 -13.84 35.93 -7.41
N SER A 9 -15.00 35.69 -8.00
CA SER A 9 -15.89 34.59 -7.59
C SER A 9 -15.12 33.28 -7.60
N PHE A 10 -15.15 32.54 -6.49
CA PHE A 10 -14.53 31.24 -6.37
C PHE A 10 -15.02 30.28 -7.46
N ASP A 11 -14.15 29.91 -8.41
CA ASP A 11 -14.47 29.00 -9.52
C ASP A 11 -13.91 27.60 -9.24
N ALA A 12 -14.78 26.74 -8.71
CA ALA A 12 -14.44 25.37 -8.39
C ALA A 12 -14.00 24.55 -9.64
N SER A 13 -14.57 24.87 -10.81
CA SER A 13 -14.24 24.17 -12.06
C SER A 13 -12.82 24.50 -12.54
N ALA A 14 -12.45 25.79 -12.49
CA ALA A 14 -11.10 26.22 -12.82
C ALA A 14 -10.05 25.64 -11.83
N ILE A 15 -10.40 25.57 -10.55
CA ILE A 15 -9.53 24.98 -9.52
C ILE A 15 -9.33 23.48 -9.77
N ALA A 16 -10.42 22.72 -10.07
CA ALA A 16 -10.33 21.30 -10.36
C ALA A 16 -9.46 21.01 -11.58
N LYS A 17 -9.71 21.73 -12.68
CA LYS A 17 -8.93 21.59 -13.91
C LYS A 17 -7.45 21.87 -13.69
N ALA A 18 -7.12 22.96 -13.00
CA ALA A 18 -5.74 23.31 -12.70
C ALA A 18 -5.08 22.29 -11.75
N GLN A 19 -5.86 21.62 -10.89
CA GLN A 19 -5.37 20.52 -10.06
C GLN A 19 -4.97 19.31 -10.91
N ASP A 20 -5.86 18.88 -11.83
CA ASP A 20 -5.58 17.77 -12.75
C ASP A 20 -4.33 18.02 -13.60
N GLU A 21 -4.24 19.21 -14.19
CA GLU A 21 -3.10 19.61 -15.02
C GLU A 21 -1.79 19.63 -14.23
N THR A 22 -1.83 20.12 -12.98
CA THR A 22 -0.65 20.20 -12.12
C THR A 22 -0.17 18.80 -11.71
N LEU A 23 -1.07 17.93 -11.26
CA LEU A 23 -0.72 16.58 -10.84
C LEU A 23 -0.20 15.73 -12.00
N ALA A 24 -0.87 15.80 -13.16
CA ALA A 24 -0.43 15.09 -14.35
C ALA A 24 0.97 15.54 -14.81
N GLU A 25 1.25 16.84 -14.77
CA GLU A 25 2.58 17.34 -15.15
C GLU A 25 3.65 16.99 -14.10
N ALA A 26 3.31 17.04 -12.81
CA ALA A 26 4.22 16.62 -11.75
C ALA A 26 4.56 15.12 -11.85
N GLU A 27 3.57 14.28 -12.12
CA GLU A 27 3.77 12.84 -12.36
C GLU A 27 4.62 12.60 -13.59
N ARG A 28 4.33 13.27 -14.71
CA ARG A 28 5.13 13.19 -15.92
C ARG A 28 6.61 13.55 -15.67
N LEU A 29 6.86 14.61 -14.91
CA LEU A 29 8.23 15.04 -14.56
C LEU A 29 8.91 14.01 -13.65
N ASN A 30 8.19 13.46 -12.68
CA ASN A 30 8.72 12.47 -11.74
C ASN A 30 9.14 11.18 -12.44
N LEU A 31 8.44 10.79 -13.51
CA LEU A 31 8.72 9.58 -14.29
C LEU A 31 9.79 9.77 -15.39
N LEU A 32 10.18 11.01 -15.70
CA LEU A 32 11.21 11.26 -16.70
C LEU A 32 12.59 10.74 -16.22
N PRO A 33 13.33 10.07 -17.09
CA PRO A 33 14.70 9.68 -16.76
C PRO A 33 15.53 10.92 -16.44
N ALA A 34 16.24 10.86 -15.31
CA ALA A 34 17.08 11.96 -14.86
C ALA A 34 18.33 12.09 -15.73
N PRO A 35 18.82 13.32 -16.00
CA PRO A 35 20.13 13.51 -16.63
C PRO A 35 21.25 12.95 -15.74
N GLU A 36 22.25 12.32 -16.35
CA GLU A 36 23.38 11.69 -15.61
C GLU A 36 24.07 12.64 -14.59
N LYS A 37 24.10 13.93 -14.89
CA LYS A 37 24.79 14.94 -14.06
C LYS A 37 23.91 15.52 -12.95
N THR A 38 22.58 15.36 -13.02
CA THR A 38 21.61 15.95 -12.11
C THR A 38 20.49 14.95 -11.84
N PRO A 39 20.76 13.90 -11.03
CA PRO A 39 19.88 12.73 -10.92
C PRO A 39 18.47 13.03 -10.44
N PHE A 40 18.24 14.18 -9.77
CA PHE A 40 16.92 14.53 -9.24
C PHE A 40 16.33 15.81 -9.85
N GLU A 41 16.90 16.36 -10.93
CA GLU A 41 16.45 17.64 -11.51
C GLU A 41 14.95 17.64 -11.85
N ASN A 42 14.48 16.59 -12.51
CA ASN A 42 13.06 16.45 -12.87
C ASN A 42 12.15 16.33 -11.64
N LYS A 43 12.59 15.62 -10.61
CA LYS A 43 11.87 15.49 -9.34
C LYS A 43 11.78 16.81 -8.59
N TYR A 44 12.85 17.60 -8.57
CA TYR A 44 12.82 18.95 -7.99
C TYR A 44 11.92 19.90 -8.80
N ALA A 45 11.85 19.77 -10.12
CA ALA A 45 10.92 20.52 -10.95
C ALA A 45 9.45 20.16 -10.62
N ALA A 46 9.14 18.86 -10.49
CA ALA A 46 7.84 18.38 -10.05
C ALA A 46 7.47 18.92 -8.65
N ARG A 47 8.42 18.85 -7.71
CA ARG A 47 8.26 19.37 -6.34
C ARG A 47 7.91 20.85 -6.34
N LYS A 48 8.63 21.67 -7.11
CA LYS A 48 8.38 23.11 -7.22
C LYS A 48 6.96 23.39 -7.75
N LEU A 49 6.54 22.68 -8.78
CA LEU A 49 5.20 22.81 -9.37
C LEU A 49 4.10 22.53 -8.34
N LEU A 50 4.26 21.45 -7.54
CA LEU A 50 3.31 21.10 -6.49
C LEU A 50 3.32 22.12 -5.33
N GLN A 51 4.48 22.66 -4.95
CA GLN A 51 4.59 23.71 -3.94
C GLN A 51 3.84 24.98 -4.37
N GLU A 52 4.03 25.43 -5.61
CA GLU A 52 3.30 26.58 -6.19
C GLU A 52 1.79 26.30 -6.18
N ARG A 53 1.38 25.06 -6.45
CA ARG A 53 -0.03 24.67 -6.37
C ARG A 53 -0.58 24.71 -4.95
N CYS A 54 0.18 24.24 -3.95
CA CYS A 54 -0.20 24.34 -2.55
C CYS A 54 -0.42 25.81 -2.13
N GLU A 55 0.45 26.72 -2.54
CA GLU A 55 0.31 28.16 -2.25
C GLU A 55 -1.00 28.72 -2.82
N VAL A 56 -1.34 28.36 -4.06
CA VAL A 56 -2.60 28.79 -4.70
C VAL A 56 -3.82 28.25 -3.95
N LEU A 57 -3.80 26.96 -3.55
CA LEU A 57 -4.91 26.35 -2.81
C LEU A 57 -5.05 26.94 -1.40
N GLN A 58 -3.94 27.21 -0.72
CA GLN A 58 -3.92 27.89 0.58
C GLN A 58 -4.51 29.30 0.50
N ALA A 59 -4.15 30.05 -0.53
CA ALA A 59 -4.70 31.38 -0.77
C ALA A 59 -6.19 31.34 -1.10
N ALA A 60 -6.70 30.27 -1.69
CA ALA A 60 -8.11 30.10 -2.01
C ALA A 60 -8.99 29.70 -0.80
N LEU A 61 -8.42 29.15 0.26
CA LEU A 61 -9.16 28.66 1.44
C LEU A 61 -10.09 29.72 2.09
N PRO A 62 -9.67 30.97 2.32
CA PRO A 62 -10.53 31.98 2.93
C PRO A 62 -11.78 32.31 2.09
N GLY A 63 -11.70 32.22 0.77
CA GLY A 63 -12.79 32.47 -0.17
C GLY A 63 -13.68 31.27 -0.47
N ALA A 64 -13.27 30.08 -0.04
CA ALA A 64 -13.93 28.84 -0.43
C ALA A 64 -15.31 28.60 0.23
N GLY A 65 -15.64 29.27 1.34
CA GLY A 65 -16.92 29.13 2.00
C GLY A 65 -17.33 27.68 2.27
N THR A 66 -18.46 27.23 1.72
CA THR A 66 -18.96 25.86 1.84
C THR A 66 -18.08 24.81 1.15
N THR A 67 -17.23 25.19 0.21
CA THR A 67 -16.30 24.29 -0.50
C THR A 67 -14.94 24.12 0.20
N THR A 68 -14.76 24.71 1.39
CA THR A 68 -13.52 24.61 2.18
C THR A 68 -13.05 23.16 2.40
N PRO A 69 -13.92 22.18 2.72
CA PRO A 69 -13.49 20.78 2.87
C PRO A 69 -12.87 20.21 1.60
N TRP A 70 -13.43 20.54 0.44
CA TRP A 70 -12.93 20.13 -0.87
C TRP A 70 -11.56 20.74 -1.19
N VAL A 71 -11.38 22.04 -0.98
CA VAL A 71 -10.08 22.72 -1.21
C VAL A 71 -8.99 22.15 -0.27
N ARG A 72 -9.34 21.85 0.98
CA ARG A 72 -8.41 21.17 1.92
C ARG A 72 -8.04 19.79 1.44
N ALA A 73 -8.97 19.02 0.89
CA ALA A 73 -8.68 17.70 0.36
C ALA A 73 -7.75 17.78 -0.87
N LEU A 74 -7.95 18.75 -1.78
CA LEU A 74 -7.02 19.00 -2.89
C LEU A 74 -5.62 19.40 -2.40
N LEU A 75 -5.55 20.20 -1.35
CA LEU A 75 -4.27 20.52 -0.71
C LEU A 75 -3.60 19.26 -0.15
N GLY A 76 -4.36 18.40 0.54
CA GLY A 76 -3.87 17.11 1.03
C GLY A 76 -3.36 16.19 -0.09
N GLU A 77 -4.00 16.20 -1.25
CA GLU A 77 -3.56 15.47 -2.43
C GLU A 77 -2.20 15.97 -2.96
N CYS A 78 -1.98 17.27 -3.02
CA CYS A 78 -0.68 17.84 -3.36
C CYS A 78 0.39 17.53 -2.32
N GLU A 79 0.04 17.61 -1.04
CA GLU A 79 0.96 17.31 0.06
C GLU A 79 1.37 15.83 0.07
N ALA A 80 0.46 14.90 -0.25
CA ALA A 80 0.81 13.47 -0.41
C ALA A 80 1.83 13.29 -1.55
N ALA A 81 1.60 13.92 -2.70
CA ALA A 81 2.53 13.85 -3.83
C ALA A 81 3.89 14.50 -3.51
N LEU A 82 3.91 15.60 -2.72
CA LEU A 82 5.15 16.21 -2.24
C LEU A 82 5.92 15.27 -1.28
N GLY A 83 5.20 14.53 -0.45
CA GLY A 83 5.78 13.50 0.41
C GLY A 83 6.46 12.41 -0.39
N ASP A 84 5.78 11.89 -1.42
CA ASP A 84 6.32 10.86 -2.31
C ASP A 84 7.62 11.33 -3.00
N ILE A 85 7.62 12.55 -3.56
CA ILE A 85 8.81 13.13 -4.18
C ILE A 85 9.94 13.32 -3.15
N GLY A 86 9.62 13.80 -1.94
CA GLY A 86 10.60 13.96 -0.87
C GLY A 86 11.25 12.64 -0.47
N TYR A 87 10.47 11.57 -0.42
CA TYR A 87 10.98 10.22 -0.18
C TYR A 87 11.86 9.73 -1.34
N ASP A 88 11.40 9.92 -2.58
CA ASP A 88 12.10 9.51 -3.80
C ASP A 88 13.45 10.22 -4.03
N VAL A 89 13.63 11.42 -3.49
CA VAL A 89 14.90 12.15 -3.54
C VAL A 89 15.77 11.93 -2.29
N GLU A 90 15.42 10.93 -1.49
CA GLU A 90 16.13 10.56 -0.26
C GLU A 90 16.16 11.68 0.80
N GLU A 91 15.10 12.51 0.83
CA GLU A 91 14.91 13.58 1.82
C GLU A 91 13.75 13.28 2.79
N PRO A 92 13.84 12.23 3.64
CA PRO A 92 12.71 11.82 4.49
C PRO A 92 12.28 12.92 5.48
N HIS A 93 13.19 13.81 5.88
CA HIS A 93 12.90 14.97 6.73
C HIS A 93 12.03 16.02 6.02
N ALA A 94 12.04 16.07 4.67
CA ALA A 94 11.18 16.94 3.89
C ALA A 94 9.83 16.24 3.56
N ALA A 95 9.83 14.92 3.42
CA ALA A 95 8.64 14.13 3.18
C ALA A 95 7.69 14.10 4.40
N ASP A 96 8.24 13.98 5.61
CA ASP A 96 7.48 13.85 6.85
C ASP A 96 6.42 14.96 7.07
N PRO A 97 6.76 16.25 7.05
CA PRO A 97 5.77 17.31 7.23
C PRO A 97 4.72 17.34 6.10
N CYS A 98 5.07 16.88 4.90
CA CYS A 98 4.11 16.78 3.80
C CYS A 98 3.09 15.68 4.07
N TYR A 99 3.51 14.47 4.45
CA TYR A 99 2.59 13.42 4.82
C TYR A 99 1.75 13.77 6.05
N ALA A 100 2.31 14.42 7.07
CA ALA A 100 1.56 14.88 8.22
C ALA A 100 0.42 15.85 7.81
N ARG A 101 0.67 16.80 6.91
CA ARG A 101 -0.37 17.71 6.39
C ARG A 101 -1.38 16.97 5.51
N ALA A 102 -0.93 16.02 4.70
CA ALA A 102 -1.81 15.19 3.89
C ALA A 102 -2.75 14.37 4.77
N LEU A 103 -2.23 13.72 5.82
CA LEU A 103 -3.04 12.95 6.78
C LEU A 103 -4.06 13.85 7.49
N ALA A 104 -3.66 15.00 8.00
CA ALA A 104 -4.58 15.94 8.64
C ALA A 104 -5.73 16.38 7.71
N ALA A 105 -5.49 16.45 6.41
CA ALA A 105 -6.48 16.83 5.42
C ALA A 105 -7.38 15.66 4.98
N LEU A 106 -6.83 14.46 4.80
CA LEU A 106 -7.46 13.32 4.13
C LEU A 106 -7.79 12.16 5.07
N ALA A 107 -7.00 11.94 6.12
CA ALA A 107 -7.11 10.83 7.06
C ALA A 107 -7.05 11.31 8.51
N PRO A 108 -8.08 12.07 8.98
CA PRO A 108 -8.09 12.63 10.32
C PRO A 108 -8.07 11.50 11.37
N GLY A 109 -7.28 11.71 12.43
CA GLY A 109 -7.01 10.71 13.47
C GLY A 109 -5.71 9.95 13.26
N ALA A 110 -5.23 9.84 12.03
CA ALA A 110 -3.94 9.19 11.76
C ALA A 110 -2.74 9.98 12.34
N GLU A 111 -2.86 11.30 12.45
CA GLU A 111 -1.88 12.16 13.08
C GLU A 111 -1.76 11.99 14.60
N ALA A 112 -2.82 11.50 15.24
CA ALA A 112 -2.90 11.32 16.68
C ALA A 112 -2.38 9.96 17.17
N LEU A 113 -1.84 9.14 16.27
CA LEU A 113 -1.23 7.87 16.66
C LEU A 113 0.00 8.14 17.53
N ASP A 114 -0.16 7.93 18.83
CA ASP A 114 0.83 8.23 19.85
C ASP A 114 1.95 7.18 19.91
N ASP A 115 3.16 7.61 20.31
CA ASP A 115 4.34 6.75 20.47
C ASP A 115 4.24 5.81 21.71
N SER A 116 3.21 5.97 22.53
CA SER A 116 3.09 5.35 23.85
C SER A 116 2.97 3.82 23.88
N GLY A 117 3.08 3.15 22.76
CA GLY A 117 2.96 1.70 22.68
C GLY A 117 4.04 0.98 21.86
N ASP A 118 5.04 1.69 21.35
CA ASP A 118 6.00 1.10 20.41
C ASP A 118 7.12 0.28 21.09
N HIS A 119 7.29 0.45 22.41
CA HIS A 119 8.14 -0.43 23.20
C HIS A 119 7.34 -1.69 23.58
N GLY A 120 7.24 -2.60 22.62
CA GLY A 120 6.67 -3.94 22.89
C GLY A 120 7.49 -4.60 23.98
N ASP A 121 6.85 -4.83 25.11
CA ASP A 121 7.42 -5.63 26.18
C ASP A 121 7.73 -7.01 25.56
N GLU A 122 9.02 -7.32 25.32
CA GLU A 122 9.43 -8.61 24.77
C GLU A 122 8.93 -9.76 25.67
N ASP A 123 8.66 -9.46 26.93
CA ASP A 123 8.11 -10.37 27.94
C ASP A 123 6.56 -10.36 28.01
N ALA A 124 5.86 -9.63 27.12
CA ALA A 124 4.41 -9.59 27.13
C ALA A 124 3.81 -10.98 26.91
N SER A 125 2.82 -11.31 27.73
CA SER A 125 2.08 -12.57 27.57
C SER A 125 1.36 -12.61 26.22
N GLU A 126 1.13 -13.83 25.69
CA GLU A 126 0.38 -14.02 24.45
C GLU A 126 -1.00 -13.31 24.48
N GLU A 127 -1.63 -13.31 25.63
CA GLU A 127 -2.92 -12.65 25.85
C GLU A 127 -2.82 -11.11 25.71
N ALA A 128 -1.74 -10.51 26.22
CA ALA A 128 -1.46 -9.09 26.08
C ALA A 128 -1.15 -8.73 24.62
N ARG A 129 -0.46 -9.58 23.87
CA ARG A 129 -0.19 -9.40 22.43
C ARG A 129 -1.47 -9.44 21.62
N ILE A 130 -2.36 -10.39 21.89
CA ILE A 130 -3.67 -10.49 21.21
C ILE A 130 -4.53 -9.25 21.50
N GLN A 131 -4.57 -8.77 22.75
CA GLN A 131 -5.30 -7.56 23.11
C GLN A 131 -4.73 -6.31 22.43
N ALA A 132 -3.41 -6.19 22.36
CA ALA A 132 -2.76 -5.09 21.67
C ALA A 132 -3.06 -5.09 20.16
N ALA A 133 -3.03 -6.27 19.52
CA ALA A 133 -3.36 -6.41 18.11
C ALA A 133 -4.83 -6.03 17.82
N ALA A 134 -5.76 -6.43 18.68
CA ALA A 134 -7.18 -6.05 18.56
C ALA A 134 -7.40 -4.54 18.71
N ALA A 135 -6.70 -3.88 19.65
CA ALA A 135 -6.75 -2.44 19.81
C ALA A 135 -6.13 -1.69 18.60
N ASP A 136 -5.10 -2.24 18.01
CA ASP A 136 -4.50 -1.69 16.79
C ASP A 136 -5.46 -1.78 15.59
N GLU A 137 -6.22 -2.87 15.47
CA GLU A 137 -7.25 -3.03 14.43
C GLU A 137 -8.43 -2.08 14.63
N GLU A 138 -8.94 -1.93 15.84
CA GLU A 138 -10.02 -0.97 16.16
C GLU A 138 -9.61 0.47 15.82
N THR A 139 -8.40 0.87 16.21
CA THR A 139 -7.85 2.20 15.89
C THR A 139 -7.72 2.39 14.37
N ALA A 140 -7.29 1.37 13.64
CA ALA A 140 -7.15 1.41 12.19
C ALA A 140 -8.51 1.55 11.49
N GLU A 141 -9.54 0.84 11.96
CA GLU A 141 -10.90 0.97 11.43
C GLU A 141 -11.47 2.38 11.66
N ASP A 142 -11.30 2.96 12.84
CA ASP A 142 -11.73 4.32 13.14
C ASP A 142 -11.08 5.34 12.20
N ILE A 143 -9.78 5.23 11.95
CA ILE A 143 -9.06 6.08 10.99
C ILE A 143 -9.62 5.88 9.59
N ALA A 144 -9.87 4.64 9.16
CA ALA A 144 -10.39 4.35 7.82
C ALA A 144 -11.80 4.93 7.62
N VAL A 145 -12.68 4.78 8.60
CA VAL A 145 -14.05 5.33 8.58
C VAL A 145 -14.03 6.86 8.55
N ALA A 146 -13.18 7.49 9.37
CA ALA A 146 -13.01 8.94 9.38
C ALA A 146 -12.44 9.46 8.04
N SER A 147 -11.48 8.74 7.46
CA SER A 147 -10.90 9.06 6.15
C SER A 147 -11.93 8.98 5.03
N ALA A 148 -12.70 7.88 4.98
CA ALA A 148 -13.77 7.70 4.00
C ALA A 148 -14.85 8.78 4.12
N ALA A 149 -15.25 9.14 5.35
CA ALA A 149 -16.19 10.23 5.59
C ALA A 149 -15.63 11.56 5.10
N ARG A 150 -14.37 11.87 5.40
CA ARG A 150 -13.71 13.10 4.96
C ARG A 150 -13.62 13.20 3.44
N VAL A 151 -13.19 12.13 2.77
CA VAL A 151 -13.08 12.09 1.30
C VAL A 151 -14.47 12.21 0.67
N ARG A 152 -15.46 11.49 1.18
CA ARG A 152 -16.86 11.59 0.72
C ARG A 152 -17.42 13.00 0.88
N ASP A 153 -17.25 13.62 2.05
CA ASP A 153 -17.77 14.95 2.32
C ASP A 153 -17.09 15.99 1.42
N ALA A 154 -15.78 15.87 1.19
CA ALA A 154 -15.05 16.69 0.24
C ALA A 154 -15.58 16.51 -1.19
N ALA A 155 -15.80 15.29 -1.64
CA ALA A 155 -16.33 14.98 -2.96
C ALA A 155 -17.77 15.50 -3.19
N LEU A 156 -18.64 15.44 -2.15
CA LEU A 156 -20.02 15.92 -2.22
C LEU A 156 -20.13 17.46 -2.24
N VAL A 157 -19.20 18.15 -1.58
CA VAL A 157 -19.19 19.62 -1.51
C VAL A 157 -18.51 20.23 -2.73
N GLY A 158 -17.60 19.50 -3.38
CA GLY A 158 -17.04 19.85 -4.68
C GLY A 158 -18.14 19.92 -5.74
N ALA A 159 -17.95 20.72 -6.79
CA ALA A 159 -18.93 20.82 -7.86
C ALA A 159 -19.31 19.43 -8.39
N PRO A 160 -20.61 19.08 -8.56
CA PRO A 160 -21.07 17.71 -8.89
C PRO A 160 -20.46 17.10 -10.17
N LYS A 161 -19.90 17.92 -11.04
CA LYS A 161 -19.22 17.51 -12.30
C LYS A 161 -17.73 17.23 -12.14
N HIS A 162 -17.15 17.49 -10.97
CA HIS A 162 -15.72 17.37 -10.68
C HIS A 162 -15.49 16.64 -9.35
N ALA A 163 -16.38 15.71 -9.02
CA ALA A 163 -16.23 14.88 -7.85
C ALA A 163 -14.98 13.99 -8.00
N ARG A 164 -13.89 14.40 -7.37
CA ARG A 164 -12.60 13.70 -7.34
C ARG A 164 -12.53 12.71 -6.17
N GLY A 165 -13.66 12.07 -5.84
CA GLY A 165 -13.72 11.19 -4.69
C GLY A 165 -12.72 10.05 -4.76
N ALA A 166 -12.46 9.60 -5.98
CA ALA A 166 -11.55 8.54 -6.28
C ALA A 166 -10.08 8.95 -6.12
N GLU A 167 -9.71 10.05 -6.72
CA GLU A 167 -8.36 10.61 -6.65
C GLU A 167 -8.02 11.01 -5.20
N LEU A 168 -8.98 11.57 -4.46
CA LEU A 168 -8.81 11.92 -3.05
C LEU A 168 -8.67 10.66 -2.17
N GLY A 169 -9.39 9.58 -2.48
CA GLY A 169 -9.21 8.28 -1.83
C GLY A 169 -7.82 7.70 -2.09
N ALA A 170 -7.34 7.73 -3.34
CA ALA A 170 -5.99 7.30 -3.69
C ALA A 170 -4.92 8.17 -3.01
N ALA A 171 -5.16 9.47 -2.88
CA ALA A 171 -4.26 10.37 -2.15
C ALA A 171 -4.22 10.06 -0.64
N ALA A 172 -5.37 9.70 -0.03
CA ALA A 172 -5.41 9.25 1.36
C ALA A 172 -4.62 7.96 1.57
N LEU A 173 -4.77 6.97 0.67
CA LEU A 173 -3.99 5.73 0.70
C LEU A 173 -2.48 6.01 0.54
N ARG A 174 -2.10 6.87 -0.40
CA ARG A 174 -0.69 7.27 -0.57
C ARG A 174 -0.13 7.93 0.69
N ALA A 175 -0.89 8.83 1.31
CA ALA A 175 -0.46 9.50 2.54
C ALA A 175 -0.27 8.51 3.70
N LEU A 176 -1.20 7.56 3.87
CA LEU A 176 -1.10 6.51 4.89
C LEU A 176 0.10 5.61 4.64
N ASN A 177 0.28 5.14 3.40
CA ASN A 177 1.41 4.28 3.01
C ASN A 177 2.75 5.00 3.17
N GLY A 178 2.87 6.23 2.67
CA GLY A 178 4.10 7.02 2.74
C GLY A 178 4.51 7.34 4.18
N ALA A 179 3.56 7.76 5.02
CA ALA A 179 3.80 7.98 6.44
C ALA A 179 4.24 6.68 7.15
N ALA A 180 3.61 5.55 6.82
CA ALA A 180 3.98 4.26 7.40
C ALA A 180 5.42 3.86 7.06
N VAL A 181 5.86 4.07 5.81
CA VAL A 181 7.24 3.80 5.38
C VAL A 181 8.25 4.66 6.17
N LEU A 182 7.94 5.94 6.40
CA LEU A 182 8.78 6.81 7.23
C LEU A 182 8.88 6.32 8.68
N TRP A 183 7.76 5.86 9.27
CA TRP A 183 7.77 5.34 10.64
C TRP A 183 8.48 3.99 10.74
N GLN A 184 8.39 3.14 9.73
CA GLN A 184 9.18 1.91 9.65
C GLN A 184 10.68 2.24 9.60
N GLY A 185 11.09 3.22 8.79
CA GLY A 185 12.47 3.69 8.73
C GLY A 185 13.00 4.31 10.03
N ARG A 186 12.09 4.72 10.94
CA ARG A 186 12.40 5.21 12.30
C ARG A 186 12.34 4.12 13.37
N GLU A 187 12.29 2.86 12.97
CA GLU A 187 12.19 1.71 13.89
C GLU A 187 10.92 1.73 14.76
N GLN A 188 9.81 2.28 14.22
CA GLN A 188 8.49 2.29 14.85
C GLN A 188 7.48 1.43 14.05
N PRO A 189 7.69 0.10 14.00
CA PRO A 189 6.89 -0.78 13.14
C PRO A 189 5.42 -0.89 13.57
N ARG A 190 5.08 -0.74 14.86
CA ARG A 190 3.67 -0.75 15.31
C ARG A 190 2.89 0.45 14.79
N ARG A 191 3.50 1.64 14.80
CA ARG A 191 2.87 2.83 14.25
C ARG A 191 2.69 2.71 12.74
N ALA A 192 3.70 2.20 12.03
CA ALA A 192 3.60 1.88 10.63
C ALA A 192 2.47 0.86 10.35
N PHE A 193 2.37 -0.18 11.17
CA PHE A 193 1.32 -1.21 11.06
C PHE A 193 -0.08 -0.60 11.18
N ARG A 194 -0.36 0.26 12.17
CA ARG A 194 -1.67 0.91 12.35
C ARG A 194 -2.06 1.75 11.13
N LEU A 195 -1.12 2.53 10.57
CA LEU A 195 -1.36 3.32 9.36
C LEU A 195 -1.67 2.44 8.14
N LEU A 196 -0.93 1.35 7.96
CA LEU A 196 -1.16 0.40 6.86
C LEU A 196 -2.47 -0.38 7.03
N LYS A 197 -2.82 -0.76 8.26
CA LYS A 197 -4.13 -1.37 8.54
C LYS A 197 -5.27 -0.40 8.29
N ALA A 198 -5.11 0.88 8.59
CA ALA A 198 -6.08 1.91 8.22
C ALA A 198 -6.21 2.06 6.70
N ALA A 199 -5.11 1.98 5.95
CA ALA A 199 -5.13 1.96 4.50
C ALA A 199 -5.88 0.71 3.97
N GLU A 200 -5.55 -0.47 4.47
CA GLU A 200 -6.22 -1.73 4.11
C GLU A 200 -7.74 -1.69 4.42
N ALA A 201 -8.13 -1.14 5.57
CA ALA A 201 -9.53 -0.98 5.93
C ALA A 201 -10.24 0.03 5.03
N LEU A 202 -9.58 1.15 4.66
CA LEU A 202 -10.12 2.16 3.75
C LEU A 202 -10.42 1.57 2.36
N GLU A 203 -9.57 0.67 1.86
CA GLU A 203 -9.76 -0.04 0.59
C GLU A 203 -11.03 -0.91 0.58
N ARG A 204 -11.39 -1.49 1.74
CA ARG A 204 -12.55 -2.38 1.90
C ARG A 204 -13.88 -1.63 2.02
N LEU A 205 -13.86 -0.32 2.26
CA LEU A 205 -15.09 0.46 2.40
C LEU A 205 -15.82 0.58 1.06
N PRO A 206 -17.16 0.50 1.05
CA PRO A 206 -17.92 0.55 -0.18
C PRO A 206 -17.69 1.86 -0.92
N SER A 207 -17.60 1.76 -2.24
CA SER A 207 -17.32 2.85 -3.17
C SER A 207 -18.00 4.16 -2.77
N LEU A 208 -17.20 5.21 -2.70
CA LEU A 208 -17.68 6.55 -2.40
C LEU A 208 -18.76 6.99 -3.41
N PRO A 209 -19.83 7.68 -2.97
CA PRO A 209 -20.88 8.14 -3.87
C PRO A 209 -20.30 9.08 -4.93
N GLY A 210 -20.53 8.78 -6.17
CA GLY A 210 -20.04 9.59 -7.28
C GLY A 210 -19.51 8.76 -8.45
N GLY A 211 -19.35 7.44 -8.28
CA GLY A 211 -19.28 6.41 -9.32
C GLY A 211 -18.41 6.61 -10.57
N ALA A 212 -17.74 7.73 -10.71
CA ALA A 212 -16.64 7.88 -11.65
C ALA A 212 -15.47 7.13 -11.01
N GLY A 213 -15.34 5.86 -11.35
CA GLY A 213 -14.37 4.98 -10.79
C GLY A 213 -12.99 5.63 -10.74
N PHE A 214 -12.27 5.29 -9.67
CA PHE A 214 -10.84 5.27 -9.73
C PHE A 214 -10.47 4.69 -11.09
N SER A 215 -9.48 5.23 -11.78
CA SER A 215 -8.86 4.36 -12.75
C SER A 215 -8.52 3.13 -11.94
N ALA A 216 -9.07 1.99 -12.34
CA ALA A 216 -8.89 0.75 -11.60
C ALA A 216 -7.41 0.45 -11.36
N ASP A 217 -6.54 1.06 -12.16
CA ASP A 217 -5.09 0.90 -12.11
C ASP A 217 -4.43 1.73 -11.01
N THR A 218 -4.80 3.00 -10.82
CA THR A 218 -4.23 3.85 -9.74
C THR A 218 -4.57 3.32 -8.36
N LEU A 219 -5.80 2.84 -8.19
CA LEU A 219 -6.21 2.22 -6.93
C LEU A 219 -5.47 0.91 -6.70
N ARG A 220 -5.37 0.06 -7.72
CA ARG A 220 -4.69 -1.22 -7.65
C ARG A 220 -3.21 -1.06 -7.27
N GLU A 221 -2.53 -0.05 -7.79
CA GLU A 221 -1.16 0.26 -7.43
C GLU A 221 -1.05 0.64 -5.95
N ALA A 222 -1.89 1.57 -5.47
CA ALA A 222 -1.90 1.98 -4.07
C ALA A 222 -2.19 0.80 -3.13
N GLU A 223 -3.19 -0.01 -3.44
CA GLU A 223 -3.55 -1.23 -2.72
C GLU A 223 -2.41 -2.26 -2.70
N THR A 224 -1.72 -2.45 -3.82
CA THR A 224 -0.58 -3.37 -3.89
C THR A 224 0.56 -2.88 -3.01
N LYS A 225 0.82 -1.57 -2.98
CA LYS A 225 1.81 -0.97 -2.07
C LYS A 225 1.44 -1.14 -0.61
N THR A 226 0.17 -0.96 -0.23
CA THR A 226 -0.33 -1.20 1.14
C THR A 226 0.01 -2.62 1.60
N ILE A 227 -0.33 -3.63 0.80
CA ILE A 227 -0.10 -5.04 1.12
C ILE A 227 1.41 -5.35 1.18
N TYR A 228 2.19 -4.81 0.24
CA TYR A 228 3.64 -4.98 0.23
C TYR A 228 4.29 -4.43 1.51
N TYR A 229 3.90 -3.24 1.94
CA TYR A 229 4.42 -2.65 3.17
C TYR A 229 3.92 -3.37 4.42
N LEU A 230 2.68 -3.87 4.44
CA LEU A 230 2.19 -4.73 5.52
C LEU A 230 3.05 -5.99 5.67
N ALA A 231 3.45 -6.61 4.56
CA ALA A 231 4.35 -7.75 4.60
C ALA A 231 5.68 -7.42 5.30
N GLN A 232 6.28 -6.28 4.98
CA GLN A 232 7.54 -5.83 5.58
C GLN A 232 7.39 -5.50 7.07
N VAL A 233 6.33 -4.78 7.43
CA VAL A 233 6.09 -4.37 8.82
C VAL A 233 5.77 -5.59 9.70
N CYS A 234 4.96 -6.54 9.22
CA CYS A 234 4.70 -7.79 9.94
C CYS A 234 6.00 -8.58 10.19
N ALA A 235 6.91 -8.63 9.20
CA ALA A 235 8.22 -9.23 9.39
C ALA A 235 9.03 -8.51 10.49
N SER A 236 9.01 -7.19 10.52
CA SER A 236 9.70 -6.38 11.55
C SER A 236 9.09 -6.57 12.95
N LEU A 237 7.78 -6.87 13.03
CA LEU A 237 7.08 -7.20 14.27
C LEU A 237 7.25 -8.66 14.70
N GLY A 238 7.95 -9.48 13.91
CA GLY A 238 8.16 -10.90 14.18
C GLY A 238 6.98 -11.81 13.79
N ASP A 239 5.93 -11.26 13.18
CA ASP A 239 4.80 -12.05 12.65
C ASP A 239 5.11 -12.56 11.23
N GLY A 240 5.91 -13.62 11.18
CA GLY A 240 6.31 -14.25 9.91
C GLY A 240 5.13 -14.85 9.15
N ALA A 241 4.06 -15.29 9.82
CA ALA A 241 2.89 -15.87 9.18
C ALA A 241 2.07 -14.80 8.46
N ALA A 242 1.77 -13.68 9.14
CA ALA A 242 1.09 -12.55 8.50
C ALA A 242 1.93 -11.96 7.36
N SER A 243 3.24 -11.79 7.57
CA SER A 243 4.17 -11.33 6.53
C SER A 243 4.08 -12.20 5.27
N ALA A 244 4.16 -13.53 5.41
CA ALA A 244 4.07 -14.45 4.29
C ALA A 244 2.72 -14.38 3.57
N ASN A 245 1.62 -14.24 4.31
CA ASN A 245 0.29 -14.07 3.72
C ASN A 245 0.17 -12.79 2.90
N TYR A 246 0.70 -11.66 3.38
CA TYR A 246 0.72 -10.41 2.63
C TYR A 246 1.65 -10.49 1.41
N CYS A 247 2.80 -11.17 1.52
CA CYS A 247 3.65 -11.44 0.36
C CYS A 247 2.89 -12.25 -0.72
N ALA A 248 2.17 -13.29 -0.33
CA ALA A 248 1.36 -14.09 -1.27
C ALA A 248 0.31 -13.24 -1.97
N GLN A 249 -0.41 -12.40 -1.23
CA GLN A 249 -1.41 -11.48 -1.80
C GLN A 249 -0.79 -10.48 -2.77
N THR A 250 0.39 -9.93 -2.45
CA THR A 250 1.14 -9.03 -3.36
C THR A 250 1.46 -9.73 -4.66
N LEU A 251 2.02 -10.94 -4.58
CA LEU A 251 2.36 -11.75 -5.75
C LEU A 251 1.11 -12.11 -6.59
N GLU A 252 0.01 -12.43 -5.93
CA GLU A 252 -1.25 -12.73 -6.62
C GLU A 252 -1.77 -11.51 -7.38
N ARG A 253 -1.76 -10.33 -6.76
CA ARG A 253 -2.21 -9.08 -7.41
C ARG A 253 -1.35 -8.70 -8.61
N GLN A 254 -0.06 -8.92 -8.56
CA GLN A 254 0.86 -8.65 -9.67
C GLN A 254 0.59 -9.56 -10.88
N LEU A 255 0.01 -10.75 -10.67
CA LEU A 255 -0.36 -11.68 -11.74
C LEU A 255 -1.74 -11.39 -12.36
N VAL A 256 -2.62 -10.67 -11.64
CA VAL A 256 -3.99 -10.41 -12.09
C VAL A 256 -4.00 -9.18 -12.98
N GLY A 257 -4.20 -9.37 -14.28
CA GLY A 257 -4.34 -8.26 -15.23
C GLY A 257 -4.11 -8.73 -16.67
N PRO A 258 -4.42 -7.88 -17.66
CA PRO A 258 -4.18 -8.19 -19.07
C PRO A 258 -2.68 -8.31 -19.39
N ALA A 259 -1.82 -7.69 -18.60
CA ALA A 259 -0.38 -7.89 -18.60
C ALA A 259 0.09 -7.93 -17.14
N PRO A 260 0.77 -8.99 -16.69
CA PRO A 260 1.35 -9.02 -15.37
C PRO A 260 2.29 -7.83 -15.16
N SER A 261 2.12 -7.11 -14.03
CA SER A 261 3.03 -6.03 -13.65
C SER A 261 3.99 -6.55 -12.60
N PHE A 262 5.27 -6.42 -12.85
CA PHE A 262 6.33 -6.89 -11.96
C PHE A 262 7.06 -5.74 -11.26
N ASP A 263 6.58 -4.50 -11.38
CA ASP A 263 7.08 -3.30 -10.67
C ASP A 263 8.61 -3.17 -10.66
N GLY A 264 9.22 -3.32 -11.83
CA GLY A 264 10.68 -3.23 -12.00
C GLY A 264 11.46 -4.50 -11.64
N VAL A 265 10.79 -5.55 -11.18
CA VAL A 265 11.37 -6.89 -10.96
C VAL A 265 11.24 -7.70 -12.25
N THR A 266 12.26 -8.48 -12.60
CA THR A 266 12.13 -9.36 -13.76
C THR A 266 11.13 -10.48 -13.48
N PRO A 267 10.41 -11.03 -14.48
CA PRO A 267 9.54 -12.19 -14.29
C PRO A 267 10.26 -13.39 -13.66
N LEU A 268 11.56 -13.54 -13.93
CA LEU A 268 12.38 -14.60 -13.35
C LEU A 268 12.65 -14.38 -11.86
N ASP A 269 13.01 -13.17 -11.46
CA ASP A 269 13.21 -12.83 -10.03
C ASP A 269 11.91 -12.92 -9.26
N TRP A 270 10.81 -12.52 -9.88
CA TRP A 270 9.48 -12.70 -9.30
C TRP A 270 9.15 -14.20 -9.11
N ALA A 271 9.48 -15.04 -10.07
CA ALA A 271 9.32 -16.49 -9.95
C ALA A 271 10.18 -17.08 -8.81
N LYS A 272 11.42 -16.59 -8.63
CA LYS A 272 12.28 -16.94 -7.47
C LYS A 272 11.64 -16.56 -6.14
N ASN A 273 11.07 -15.35 -6.06
CA ASN A 273 10.36 -14.90 -4.87
C ASN A 273 9.18 -15.83 -4.54
N CYS A 274 8.40 -16.24 -5.54
CA CYS A 274 7.34 -17.22 -5.36
C CYS A 274 7.86 -18.55 -4.81
N VAL A 275 8.97 -19.07 -5.31
CA VAL A 275 9.59 -20.33 -4.83
C VAL A 275 10.10 -20.18 -3.41
N GLY A 276 10.73 -19.05 -3.08
CA GLY A 276 11.17 -18.72 -1.71
C GLY A 276 10.01 -18.72 -0.72
N LEU A 277 8.92 -18.04 -1.08
CA LEU A 277 7.70 -18.00 -0.28
C LEU A 277 7.02 -19.37 -0.16
N ALA A 278 7.03 -20.17 -1.23
CA ALA A 278 6.50 -21.54 -1.18
C ALA A 278 7.26 -22.41 -0.17
N ARG A 279 8.58 -22.30 -0.08
CA ARG A 279 9.38 -23.01 0.92
C ARG A 279 8.97 -22.64 2.33
N PHE A 280 8.81 -21.33 2.60
CA PHE A 280 8.30 -20.86 3.89
C PHE A 280 6.95 -21.49 4.24
N PHE A 281 6.00 -21.50 3.33
CA PHE A 281 4.68 -22.10 3.56
C PHE A 281 4.74 -23.63 3.78
N VAL A 282 5.67 -24.34 3.10
CA VAL A 282 5.90 -25.77 3.38
C VAL A 282 6.35 -25.99 4.82
N ASP A 283 7.29 -25.17 5.29
CA ASP A 283 7.84 -25.25 6.66
C ASP A 283 6.77 -24.94 7.71
N GLN A 284 5.81 -24.06 7.40
CA GLN A 284 4.65 -23.74 8.25
C GLN A 284 3.50 -24.77 8.11
N GLY A 285 3.60 -25.74 7.23
CA GLY A 285 2.52 -26.71 6.97
C GLY A 285 1.33 -26.14 6.15
N ALA A 286 1.44 -24.90 5.63
CA ALA A 286 0.44 -24.24 4.79
C ALA A 286 0.55 -24.72 3.33
N VAL A 287 0.20 -26.00 3.13
CA VAL A 287 0.46 -26.73 1.87
C VAL A 287 -0.24 -26.11 0.66
N LEU A 288 -1.47 -25.59 0.82
CA LEU A 288 -2.23 -25.02 -0.29
C LEU A 288 -1.61 -23.71 -0.79
N ASP A 289 -1.12 -22.90 0.14
CA ASP A 289 -0.45 -21.63 -0.16
C ASP A 289 0.89 -21.89 -0.83
N ALA A 290 1.66 -22.86 -0.33
CA ALA A 290 2.88 -23.33 -0.98
C ALA A 290 2.66 -23.79 -2.43
N MET A 291 1.61 -24.57 -2.67
CA MET A 291 1.26 -25.03 -4.02
C MET A 291 0.83 -23.89 -4.94
N SER A 292 0.13 -22.87 -4.41
CA SER A 292 -0.26 -21.69 -5.16
C SER A 292 0.94 -20.86 -5.57
N CYS A 293 1.86 -20.63 -4.64
CA CYS A 293 3.13 -19.94 -4.93
C CYS A 293 3.98 -20.70 -5.96
N CYS A 294 4.10 -22.04 -5.85
CA CYS A 294 4.81 -22.84 -6.86
C CYS A 294 4.21 -22.71 -8.26
N ARG A 295 2.87 -22.75 -8.37
CA ARG A 295 2.18 -22.58 -9.66
C ARG A 295 2.42 -21.22 -10.25
N ALA A 296 2.33 -20.18 -9.44
CA ALA A 296 2.59 -18.80 -9.85
C ALA A 296 4.03 -18.63 -10.36
N GLY A 297 5.02 -19.15 -9.61
CA GLY A 297 6.42 -19.11 -10.01
C GLY A 297 6.69 -19.82 -11.33
N VAL A 298 6.12 -21.02 -11.55
CA VAL A 298 6.24 -21.74 -12.84
C VAL A 298 5.59 -20.97 -13.97
N ALA A 299 4.44 -20.34 -13.75
CA ALA A 299 3.73 -19.55 -14.76
C ALA A 299 4.57 -18.33 -15.18
N ALA A 300 5.12 -17.58 -14.22
CA ALA A 300 5.95 -16.42 -14.50
C ALA A 300 7.27 -16.77 -15.21
N ALA A 301 7.94 -17.83 -14.77
CA ALA A 301 9.17 -18.31 -15.42
C ALA A 301 8.97 -18.77 -16.86
N ARG A 302 7.72 -19.02 -17.29
CA ARG A 302 7.38 -19.45 -18.64
C ARG A 302 6.83 -18.33 -19.52
N LEU A 303 6.77 -17.09 -19.05
CA LEU A 303 6.32 -15.97 -19.87
C LEU A 303 7.27 -15.77 -21.06
N ASP A 304 6.66 -15.40 -22.21
CA ASP A 304 7.43 -15.07 -23.41
C ASP A 304 8.26 -13.79 -23.20
N GLY A 305 9.46 -13.75 -23.77
CA GLY A 305 10.34 -12.59 -23.66
C GLY A 305 11.16 -12.51 -22.36
N VAL A 306 11.12 -13.53 -21.51
CA VAL A 306 12.05 -13.66 -20.40
C VAL A 306 13.38 -14.17 -20.91
N ASP A 307 14.41 -13.35 -20.85
CA ASP A 307 15.77 -13.76 -21.19
C ASP A 307 16.31 -14.77 -20.18
N ASP A 308 16.97 -15.82 -20.66
CA ASP A 308 17.68 -16.75 -19.77
C ASP A 308 18.93 -16.04 -19.24
N ASP A 309 19.02 -15.88 -17.93
CA ASP A 309 20.26 -15.48 -17.27
C ASP A 309 21.27 -16.66 -17.40
N PRO A 310 22.46 -16.47 -17.99
CA PRO A 310 23.45 -17.52 -18.13
C PRO A 310 23.91 -18.09 -16.77
N ASP A 311 23.88 -17.30 -15.71
CA ASP A 311 24.27 -17.73 -14.36
C ASP A 311 23.13 -18.42 -13.60
N GLU A 312 21.87 -18.16 -14.00
CA GLU A 312 20.70 -18.75 -13.35
C GLU A 312 19.58 -19.05 -14.36
N PRO A 313 19.69 -20.18 -15.07
CA PRO A 313 18.77 -20.49 -16.16
C PRO A 313 17.34 -20.73 -15.65
N ARG A 314 16.37 -20.26 -16.43
CA ARG A 314 14.91 -20.43 -16.20
C ARG A 314 14.54 -21.85 -15.76
N GLY A 315 15.20 -22.85 -16.35
CA GLY A 315 15.02 -24.25 -16.02
C GLY A 315 15.31 -24.60 -14.55
N SER A 316 16.24 -23.89 -13.91
CA SER A 316 16.58 -24.07 -12.50
C SER A 316 15.43 -23.63 -11.60
N VAL A 317 14.85 -22.45 -11.86
CA VAL A 317 13.71 -21.91 -11.08
C VAL A 317 12.48 -22.81 -11.21
N VAL A 318 12.20 -23.31 -12.42
CA VAL A 318 11.10 -24.26 -12.65
C VAL A 318 11.33 -25.58 -11.94
N ALA A 319 12.57 -26.10 -11.93
CA ALA A 319 12.93 -27.32 -11.22
C ALA A 319 12.77 -27.15 -9.69
N ASP A 320 13.21 -26.03 -9.15
CA ASP A 320 13.06 -25.69 -7.73
C ASP A 320 11.59 -25.55 -7.33
N ALA A 321 10.76 -24.95 -8.17
CA ALA A 321 9.32 -24.88 -7.95
C ALA A 321 8.69 -26.27 -7.91
N HIS A 322 9.05 -27.16 -8.83
CA HIS A 322 8.54 -28.54 -8.83
C HIS A 322 9.05 -29.36 -7.62
N LYS A 323 10.29 -29.14 -7.20
CA LYS A 323 10.83 -29.76 -5.97
C LYS A 323 10.04 -29.32 -4.74
N CYS A 324 9.83 -28.02 -4.58
CA CYS A 324 9.03 -27.46 -3.49
C CYS A 324 7.58 -28.00 -3.52
N TRP A 325 6.97 -28.08 -4.70
CA TRP A 325 5.64 -28.67 -4.89
C TRP A 325 5.58 -30.14 -4.45
N ALA A 326 6.58 -30.94 -4.81
CA ALA A 326 6.67 -32.33 -4.37
C ALA A 326 6.79 -32.42 -2.83
N GLN A 327 7.59 -31.56 -2.20
CA GLN A 327 7.68 -31.49 -0.73
C GLN A 327 6.34 -31.14 -0.09
N ALA A 328 5.61 -30.15 -0.62
CA ALA A 328 4.28 -29.79 -0.15
C ALA A 328 3.31 -30.97 -0.20
N HIS A 329 3.29 -31.73 -1.29
CA HIS A 329 2.48 -32.95 -1.41
C HIS A 329 2.90 -34.05 -0.41
N ALA A 330 4.19 -34.23 -0.19
CA ALA A 330 4.71 -35.21 0.80
C ALA A 330 4.24 -34.84 2.21
N SER A 331 4.42 -33.57 2.64
CA SER A 331 3.96 -33.08 3.94
C SER A 331 2.44 -33.27 4.12
N ARG A 332 1.64 -33.01 3.07
CA ARG A 332 0.20 -33.25 3.11
C ARG A 332 -0.15 -34.73 3.29
N ALA A 333 0.57 -35.60 2.59
CA ALA A 333 0.36 -37.05 2.72
C ALA A 333 0.71 -37.55 4.12
N GLU A 334 1.82 -37.08 4.69
CA GLU A 334 2.24 -37.42 6.06
C GLU A 334 1.21 -36.96 7.10
N SER A 335 0.73 -35.70 7.00
CA SER A 335 -0.32 -35.19 7.87
C SER A 335 -1.60 -36.03 7.80
N PHE A 336 -2.02 -36.43 6.58
CA PHE A 336 -3.21 -37.27 6.39
C PHE A 336 -3.03 -38.68 7.02
N ILE A 337 -1.85 -39.27 6.86
CA ILE A 337 -1.51 -40.58 7.48
C ILE A 337 -1.53 -40.46 9.00
N ALA A 338 -0.91 -39.41 9.58
CA ALA A 338 -0.89 -39.17 11.02
C ALA A 338 -2.31 -39.03 11.58
N THR A 339 -3.18 -38.25 10.93
CA THR A 339 -4.58 -38.05 11.32
C THR A 339 -5.34 -39.39 11.33
N ARG A 340 -5.19 -40.21 10.28
CA ARG A 340 -5.83 -41.54 10.22
C ARG A 340 -5.36 -42.48 11.33
N ARG A 341 -4.07 -42.46 11.68
CA ARG A 341 -3.55 -43.26 12.78
C ARG A 341 -4.17 -42.85 14.11
N THR A 342 -4.27 -41.56 14.37
CA THR A 342 -4.89 -41.03 15.60
C THR A 342 -6.36 -41.44 15.72
N VAL A 343 -7.15 -41.32 14.62
CA VAL A 343 -8.55 -41.76 14.61
C VAL A 343 -8.67 -43.26 14.86
N ALA A 344 -7.81 -44.09 14.26
CA ALA A 344 -7.83 -45.56 14.48
C ALA A 344 -7.55 -45.92 15.95
N THR A 345 -6.58 -45.24 16.58
CA THR A 345 -6.25 -45.49 18.00
C THR A 345 -7.32 -45.01 18.98
N CYS A 346 -8.08 -43.97 18.63
CA CYS A 346 -9.24 -43.51 19.42
C CYS A 346 -10.38 -44.51 19.36
N THR A 347 -10.71 -45.02 18.17
CA THR A 347 -11.80 -46.03 18.01
C THR A 347 -11.49 -47.36 18.69
N GLU A 348 -10.25 -47.76 18.81
CA GLU A 348 -9.86 -48.97 19.58
C GLU A 348 -9.99 -48.79 21.11
N LYS A 349 -9.78 -47.56 21.62
CA LYS A 349 -9.92 -47.25 23.06
C LYS A 349 -11.39 -47.16 23.50
N ASP A 350 -12.29 -46.78 22.63
CA ASP A 350 -13.72 -46.65 22.92
C ASP A 350 -14.43 -48.04 22.80
N ALA A 351 -13.73 -49.07 22.33
CA ALA A 351 -14.27 -50.41 22.15
C ALA A 351 -13.93 -51.37 23.32
N HIS A 352 -13.24 -50.91 24.33
CA HIS A 352 -12.90 -51.61 25.57
C HIS A 352 -13.48 -50.92 26.79
#